data_933c0a27b4c3b27de11e1954a77d8804
#
_entry.id   933c0a27b4c3b27de11e1954a77d8804
#
_cell.length_a   1.000
_cell.length_b   1.000
_cell.length_c   1.000
_cell.angle_alpha   90.00
_cell.angle_beta   90.00
_cell.angle_gamma   90.00
#
_symmetry.space_group_name_H-M   'P 1'
#
loop_
_entity.id
_entity.type
_entity.pdbx_description
1 polymer ?
#
loop_
_entity_poly.entity_id
_entity_poly.type
_entity_poly.pdbx_seq_one_letter_code
_entity_poly.pdbx_strand_id
1 'polypeptide(L)'
;NLNDKSLMIIDDDDIFRNRLITAMKRKGYEAYGASSVSEAKSLVNSNAPKYAVIDLRLNDGNGLEVVSVLSNKRPDSKIVMLTGYGNIPTAVAAVKEGACDYLAKPADADDIEAALKAPYSSTPEPPQNPMSADRVKWEHILRVYELCNRNVSETARRLKMHRRTLQRILQKKSPK
;
A
#
# COMPACT_ATOMS: atom_id res chain seq x y z
N ASN A 1 8.43 25.20 2.33
CA ASN A 1 9.80 24.68 2.29
C ASN A 1 9.95 23.66 1.18
N LEU A 2 10.62 24.04 0.09
CA LEU A 2 10.91 23.16 -1.06
C LEU A 2 11.78 21.94 -0.69
N ASN A 3 12.31 21.89 0.51
CA ASN A 3 13.26 20.88 0.99
C ASN A 3 12.72 20.02 2.15
N ASP A 4 11.41 20.07 2.43
CA ASP A 4 10.82 19.24 3.47
C ASP A 4 10.78 17.78 3.01
N LYS A 5 11.53 16.92 3.68
CA LYS A 5 11.61 15.47 3.43
C LYS A 5 11.13 14.65 4.62
N SER A 6 10.28 15.24 5.46
CA SER A 6 9.65 14.51 6.56
C SER A 6 8.77 13.38 6.03
N LEU A 7 9.00 12.18 6.52
CA LEU A 7 8.31 10.97 6.10
C LEU A 7 7.88 10.17 7.32
N MET A 8 6.60 9.93 7.46
CA MET A 8 6.04 9.06 8.49
C MET A 8 5.68 7.70 7.88
N ILE A 9 6.14 6.62 8.51
CA ILE A 9 5.86 5.25 8.10
C ILE A 9 5.02 4.59 9.19
N ILE A 10 3.81 4.18 8.82
CA ILE A 10 2.84 3.62 9.76
C ILE A 10 2.59 2.17 9.38
N ASP A 11 3.06 1.28 10.23
CA ASP A 11 2.89 -0.15 10.09
C ASP A 11 3.00 -0.79 11.49
N ASP A 12 2.16 -1.76 11.79
CA ASP A 12 2.21 -2.51 13.05
C ASP A 12 3.28 -3.61 13.07
N ASP A 13 3.83 -3.96 11.90
CA ASP A 13 5.00 -4.82 11.78
C ASP A 13 6.29 -4.03 12.08
N ASP A 14 6.83 -4.21 13.27
CA ASP A 14 8.03 -3.50 13.73
C ASP A 14 9.26 -3.76 12.86
N ILE A 15 9.44 -4.98 12.39
CA ILE A 15 10.58 -5.38 11.57
C ILE A 15 10.51 -4.69 10.21
N PHE A 16 9.38 -4.78 9.55
CA PHE A 16 9.14 -4.15 8.26
C PHE A 16 9.27 -2.62 8.38
N ARG A 17 8.60 -2.02 9.36
CA ARG A 17 8.65 -0.57 9.59
C ARG A 17 10.08 -0.07 9.81
N ASN A 18 10.86 -0.72 10.65
CA ASN A 18 12.23 -0.32 10.94
C ASN A 18 13.17 -0.48 9.74
N ARG A 19 13.01 -1.54 8.97
CA ARG A 19 13.76 -1.72 7.72
C ARG A 19 13.45 -0.60 6.71
N LEU A 20 12.19 -0.27 6.56
CA LEU A 20 11.77 0.77 5.63
C LEU A 20 12.25 2.16 6.08
N ILE A 21 12.17 2.47 7.37
CA ILE A 21 12.72 3.71 7.94
C ILE A 21 14.22 3.83 7.62
N THR A 22 14.99 2.78 7.88
CA THR A 22 16.42 2.76 7.59
C THR A 22 16.71 2.98 6.11
N ALA A 23 15.99 2.30 5.23
CA ALA A 23 16.16 2.43 3.79
C ALA A 23 15.81 3.84 3.29
N MET A 24 14.72 4.43 3.79
CA MET A 24 14.30 5.76 3.39
C MET A 24 15.23 6.86 3.93
N LYS A 25 15.80 6.69 5.12
CA LYS A 25 16.86 7.59 5.63
C LYS A 25 18.08 7.60 4.72
N ARG A 26 18.49 6.45 4.20
CA ARG A 26 19.60 6.34 3.23
C ARG A 26 19.29 7.08 1.93
N LYS A 27 18.02 7.20 1.56
CA LYS A 27 17.56 7.97 0.40
C LYS A 27 17.40 9.47 0.68
N GLY A 28 17.71 9.91 1.88
CA GLY A 28 17.71 11.32 2.28
C GLY A 28 16.39 11.83 2.87
N TYR A 29 15.47 10.94 3.24
CA TYR A 29 14.24 11.30 3.96
C TYR A 29 14.50 11.40 5.45
N GLU A 30 13.79 12.30 6.10
CA GLU A 30 13.68 12.38 7.56
C GLU A 30 12.56 11.42 8.01
N ALA A 31 12.89 10.12 7.99
CA ALA A 31 11.91 9.05 8.23
C ALA A 31 11.77 8.74 9.71
N TYR A 32 10.53 8.58 10.15
CA TYR A 32 10.15 8.10 11.48
C TYR A 32 8.92 7.22 11.37
N GLY A 33 8.58 6.51 12.42
CA GLY A 33 7.53 5.50 12.39
C GLY A 33 6.47 5.68 13.45
N ALA A 34 5.30 5.10 13.18
CA ALA A 34 4.23 4.88 14.12
C ALA A 34 3.73 3.44 13.98
N SER A 35 3.39 2.82 15.10
CA SER A 35 2.94 1.42 15.15
C SER A 35 1.42 1.24 15.19
N SER A 36 0.68 2.35 15.31
CA SER A 36 -0.77 2.33 15.48
C SER A 36 -1.43 3.58 14.89
N VAL A 37 -2.74 3.50 14.71
CA VAL A 37 -3.56 4.65 14.30
C VAL A 37 -3.48 5.77 15.33
N SER A 38 -3.57 5.43 16.61
CA SER A 38 -3.53 6.39 17.72
C SER A 38 -2.20 7.16 17.76
N GLU A 39 -1.08 6.46 17.66
CA GLU A 39 0.25 7.08 17.64
C GLU A 39 0.43 7.96 16.41
N ALA A 40 0.00 7.49 15.24
CA ALA A 40 0.07 8.25 14.00
C ALA A 40 -0.74 9.55 14.06
N LYS A 41 -1.97 9.51 14.56
CA LYS A 41 -2.80 10.69 14.74
C LYS A 41 -2.15 11.71 15.69
N SER A 42 -1.56 11.24 16.78
CA SER A 42 -0.83 12.10 17.72
C SER A 42 0.35 12.80 17.05
N LEU A 43 1.14 12.07 16.29
CA LEU A 43 2.28 12.63 15.55
C LEU A 43 1.84 13.63 14.47
N VAL A 44 0.78 13.34 13.74
CA VAL A 44 0.20 14.27 12.74
C VAL A 44 -0.28 15.56 13.39
N ASN A 45 -0.91 15.47 14.55
CA ASN A 45 -1.37 16.65 15.28
C ASN A 45 -0.23 17.53 15.79
N SER A 46 0.88 16.93 16.17
CA SER A 46 2.07 17.64 16.62
C SER A 46 2.85 18.28 15.46
N ASN A 47 3.09 17.52 14.40
CA ASN A 47 3.81 17.98 13.23
C ASN A 47 3.47 17.10 12.00
N ALA A 48 2.56 17.59 11.18
CA ALA A 48 2.13 16.85 9.99
C ALA A 48 3.27 16.68 8.97
N PRO A 49 3.63 15.44 8.57
CA PRO A 49 4.72 15.18 7.64
C PRO A 49 4.36 15.55 6.20
N LYS A 50 5.39 15.80 5.39
CA LYS A 50 5.24 16.02 3.93
C LYS A 50 4.87 14.74 3.20
N TYR A 51 5.42 13.61 3.64
CA TYR A 51 5.21 12.30 3.04
C TYR A 51 4.74 11.30 4.11
N ALA A 52 3.87 10.40 3.72
CA ALA A 52 3.43 9.31 4.58
C ALA A 52 3.27 8.01 3.79
N VAL A 53 3.69 6.93 4.42
CA VAL A 53 3.46 5.55 3.96
C VAL A 53 2.63 4.87 5.04
N ILE A 54 1.43 4.45 4.70
CA ILE A 54 0.43 4.00 5.67
C ILE A 54 -0.05 2.61 5.32
N ASP A 55 0.12 1.66 6.24
CA ASP A 55 -0.52 0.36 6.13
C ASP A 55 -2.04 0.51 6.29
N LEU A 56 -2.78 -0.12 5.41
CA LEU A 56 -4.24 -0.07 5.45
C LEU A 56 -4.81 -0.71 6.70
N ARG A 57 -4.26 -1.84 7.13
CA ARG A 57 -4.70 -2.56 8.33
C ARG A 57 -3.70 -2.43 9.46
N LEU A 58 -4.17 -1.85 10.54
CA LEU A 58 -3.43 -1.69 11.79
C LEU A 58 -4.20 -2.39 12.92
N ASN A 59 -3.50 -2.77 13.99
CA ASN A 59 -4.10 -3.52 15.10
C ASN A 59 -5.24 -2.77 15.79
N ASP A 60 -5.19 -1.45 15.83
CA ASP A 60 -6.17 -0.59 16.50
C ASP A 60 -7.12 0.15 15.55
N GLY A 61 -7.10 -0.19 14.25
CA GLY A 61 -8.00 0.43 13.29
C GLY A 61 -7.54 0.36 11.85
N ASN A 62 -8.05 1.29 11.06
CA ASN A 62 -7.83 1.36 9.63
C ASN A 62 -6.94 2.57 9.30
N GLY A 63 -5.93 2.37 8.44
CA GLY A 63 -5.06 3.44 7.96
C GLY A 63 -5.77 4.59 7.26
N LEU A 64 -6.99 4.40 6.76
CA LEU A 64 -7.82 5.46 6.18
C LEU A 64 -8.11 6.59 7.18
N GLU A 65 -8.23 6.29 8.46
CA GLU A 65 -8.42 7.30 9.50
C GLU A 65 -7.23 8.27 9.56
N VAL A 66 -6.03 7.73 9.38
CA VAL A 66 -4.80 8.56 9.35
C VAL A 66 -4.74 9.38 8.07
N VAL A 67 -5.14 8.81 6.92
CA VAL A 67 -5.23 9.55 5.65
C VAL A 67 -6.14 10.78 5.81
N SER A 68 -7.32 10.61 6.38
CA SER A 68 -8.27 11.71 6.59
C SER A 68 -7.69 12.81 7.48
N VAL A 69 -7.10 12.44 8.61
CA VAL A 69 -6.50 13.40 9.54
C VAL A 69 -5.33 14.15 8.90
N LEU A 70 -4.44 13.42 8.20
CA LEU A 70 -3.27 14.04 7.56
C LEU A 70 -3.67 14.94 6.39
N SER A 71 -4.60 14.52 5.55
CA SER A 71 -5.09 15.31 4.40
C SER A 71 -5.76 16.60 4.85
N ASN A 72 -6.49 16.58 5.97
CA ASN A 72 -7.11 17.77 6.56
C ASN A 72 -6.06 18.71 7.18
N LYS A 73 -5.08 18.14 7.87
CA LYS A 73 -4.05 18.92 8.57
C LYS A 73 -3.01 19.50 7.61
N ARG A 74 -2.63 18.75 6.60
CA ARG A 74 -1.66 19.14 5.59
C ARG A 74 -2.10 18.66 4.19
N PRO A 75 -2.89 19.48 3.47
CA PRO A 75 -3.44 19.07 2.16
C PRO A 75 -2.39 18.79 1.08
N ASP A 76 -1.19 19.32 1.21
CA ASP A 76 -0.06 19.09 0.27
C ASP A 76 0.76 17.85 0.61
N SER A 77 0.39 17.10 1.65
CA SER A 77 1.05 15.87 2.03
C SER A 77 0.83 14.78 1.01
N LYS A 78 1.90 14.10 0.61
CA LYS A 78 1.83 12.93 -0.28
C LYS A 78 1.72 11.66 0.52
N ILE A 79 0.66 10.90 0.27
CA ILE A 79 0.31 9.70 1.02
C ILE A 79 0.28 8.50 0.08
N VAL A 80 1.04 7.46 0.42
CA VAL A 80 1.02 6.17 -0.25
C VAL A 80 0.49 5.12 0.71
N MET A 81 -0.56 4.42 0.30
CA MET A 81 -1.12 3.32 1.06
C MET A 81 -0.41 2.01 0.73
N LEU A 82 -0.05 1.23 1.75
CA LEU A 82 0.37 -0.14 1.58
C LEU A 82 -0.79 -1.07 1.90
N THR A 83 -1.03 -2.05 1.05
CA THR A 83 -2.16 -2.96 1.21
C THR A 83 -1.81 -4.38 0.80
N GLY A 84 -2.36 -5.35 1.53
CA GLY A 84 -2.41 -6.73 1.06
C GLY A 84 -3.45 -6.88 -0.06
N TYR A 85 -3.31 -7.91 -0.87
CA TYR A 85 -4.08 -8.10 -2.10
C TYR A 85 -5.60 -8.16 -1.91
N GLY A 86 -6.09 -8.63 -0.77
CA GLY A 86 -7.52 -8.70 -0.49
C GLY A 86 -8.19 -7.33 -0.26
N ASN A 87 -7.42 -6.25 -0.16
CA ASN A 87 -7.89 -4.93 0.25
C ASN A 87 -7.77 -3.86 -0.85
N ILE A 88 -7.53 -4.24 -2.09
CA ILE A 88 -7.40 -3.31 -3.23
C ILE A 88 -8.63 -2.39 -3.37
N PRO A 89 -9.88 -2.86 -3.28
CA PRO A 89 -11.05 -1.97 -3.36
C PRO A 89 -11.05 -0.88 -2.28
N THR A 90 -10.61 -1.20 -1.07
CA THR A 90 -10.48 -0.23 0.04
C THR A 90 -9.35 0.76 -0.22
N ALA A 91 -8.24 0.30 -0.81
CA ALA A 91 -7.13 1.17 -1.20
C ALA A 91 -7.55 2.16 -2.31
N VAL A 92 -8.35 1.73 -3.27
CA VAL A 92 -8.94 2.62 -4.29
C VAL A 92 -9.81 3.69 -3.64
N ALA A 93 -10.62 3.35 -2.64
CA ALA A 93 -11.39 4.32 -1.87
C ALA A 93 -10.47 5.33 -1.14
N ALA A 94 -9.33 4.89 -0.62
CA ALA A 94 -8.33 5.75 0.02
C ALA A 94 -7.75 6.79 -0.95
N VAL A 95 -7.50 6.41 -2.19
CA VAL A 95 -7.04 7.34 -3.23
C VAL A 95 -8.07 8.44 -3.47
N LYS A 96 -9.34 8.10 -3.46
CA LYS A 96 -10.44 9.08 -3.59
C LYS A 96 -10.54 10.02 -2.39
N GLU A 97 -10.10 9.60 -1.20
CA GLU A 97 -10.13 10.41 0.02
C GLU A 97 -8.89 11.29 0.23
N GLY A 98 -7.89 11.20 -0.65
CA GLY A 98 -6.72 12.06 -0.61
C GLY A 98 -5.37 11.36 -0.59
N ALA A 99 -5.32 10.03 -0.58
CA ALA A 99 -4.07 9.31 -0.83
C ALA A 99 -3.62 9.51 -2.27
N CYS A 100 -2.32 9.68 -2.49
CA CYS A 100 -1.77 9.90 -3.82
C CYS A 100 -1.74 8.61 -4.65
N ASP A 101 -1.51 7.48 -3.99
CA ASP A 101 -1.37 6.18 -4.64
C ASP A 101 -1.50 5.06 -3.61
N TYR A 102 -1.55 3.84 -4.10
CA TYR A 102 -1.45 2.63 -3.29
C TYR A 102 -0.45 1.66 -3.91
N LEU A 103 0.20 0.88 -3.06
CA LEU A 103 1.09 -0.21 -3.46
C LEU A 103 0.67 -1.50 -2.77
N ALA A 104 0.68 -2.59 -3.52
CA ALA A 104 0.46 -3.91 -2.95
C ALA A 104 1.73 -4.41 -2.27
N LYS A 105 1.59 -4.98 -1.07
CA LYS A 105 2.69 -5.69 -0.41
C LYS A 105 2.99 -7.01 -1.16
N PRO A 106 4.24 -7.38 -1.30
CA PRO A 106 5.46 -6.74 -0.83
C PRO A 106 5.88 -5.55 -1.72
N ALA A 107 6.21 -4.42 -1.10
CA ALA A 107 6.77 -3.25 -1.76
C ALA A 107 8.12 -2.92 -1.14
N ASP A 108 9.10 -2.60 -1.95
CA ASP A 108 10.41 -2.18 -1.48
C ASP A 108 10.53 -0.64 -1.39
N ALA A 109 11.65 -0.18 -0.85
CA ALA A 109 11.90 1.25 -0.69
C ALA A 109 11.96 1.99 -2.03
N ASP A 110 12.41 1.36 -3.11
CA ASP A 110 12.47 1.96 -4.44
C ASP A 110 11.05 2.15 -5.02
N ASP A 111 10.18 1.15 -4.88
CA ASP A 111 8.77 1.24 -5.28
C ASP A 111 8.05 2.37 -4.53
N ILE A 112 8.28 2.46 -3.24
CA ILE A 112 7.68 3.48 -2.37
C ILE A 112 8.19 4.87 -2.74
N GLU A 113 9.48 5.03 -2.94
CA GLU A 113 10.05 6.32 -3.36
C GLU A 113 9.50 6.76 -4.72
N ALA A 114 9.39 5.87 -5.68
CA ALA A 114 8.81 6.16 -6.98
C ALA A 114 7.36 6.66 -6.86
N ALA A 115 6.55 6.04 -6.01
CA ALA A 115 5.18 6.46 -5.74
C ALA A 115 5.12 7.84 -5.04
N LEU A 116 6.01 8.10 -4.09
CA LEU A 116 6.10 9.39 -3.39
C LEU A 116 6.55 10.54 -4.30
N LYS A 117 7.37 10.26 -5.30
CA LYS A 117 7.86 11.24 -6.28
C LYS A 117 6.94 11.41 -7.49
N ALA A 118 5.97 10.54 -7.69
CA ALA A 118 5.04 10.63 -8.80
C ALA A 118 4.33 11.99 -8.75
N PRO A 119 4.22 12.70 -9.90
CA PRO A 119 3.51 13.96 -9.92
C PRO A 119 2.06 13.75 -9.48
N TYR A 120 1.49 14.75 -8.80
CA TYR A 120 0.06 14.79 -8.57
C TYR A 120 -0.63 14.70 -9.93
N SER A 121 -1.08 13.51 -10.29
CA SER A 121 -2.13 13.41 -11.28
C SER A 121 -3.39 13.87 -10.55
N SER A 122 -3.78 15.10 -10.80
CA SER A 122 -5.12 15.57 -10.53
C SER A 122 -6.09 14.62 -11.22
N THR A 123 -6.75 13.75 -10.49
CA THR A 123 -7.49 12.58 -10.94
C THR A 123 -6.57 11.51 -11.59
N PRO A 124 -6.44 10.31 -11.01
CA PRO A 124 -6.05 9.19 -11.82
C PRO A 124 -7.10 9.14 -12.96
N GLU A 125 -6.69 9.47 -14.16
CA GLU A 125 -7.48 9.04 -15.32
C GLU A 125 -7.71 7.55 -15.08
N PRO A 126 -8.98 7.11 -15.10
CA PRO A 126 -9.21 5.69 -15.07
C PRO A 126 -8.34 5.11 -16.19
N PRO A 127 -7.55 4.08 -15.94
CA PRO A 127 -6.68 3.53 -16.96
C PRO A 127 -7.52 3.37 -18.21
N GLN A 128 -7.04 3.88 -19.34
CA GLN A 128 -7.78 3.88 -20.60
C GLN A 128 -8.26 2.47 -20.99
N ASN A 129 -7.64 1.46 -20.38
CA ASN A 129 -8.12 0.09 -20.32
C ASN A 129 -8.10 -0.35 -18.84
N PRO A 130 -9.19 -0.18 -18.10
CA PRO A 130 -9.26 -0.74 -16.77
C PRO A 130 -9.02 -2.23 -16.88
N MET A 131 -8.04 -2.75 -16.10
CA MET A 131 -7.86 -4.18 -16.00
C MET A 131 -9.20 -4.81 -15.66
N SER A 132 -9.62 -5.80 -16.45
CA SER A 132 -10.84 -6.52 -16.15
C SER A 132 -10.74 -7.10 -14.73
N ALA A 133 -11.88 -7.21 -14.03
CA ALA A 133 -11.92 -7.84 -12.71
C ALA A 133 -11.28 -9.25 -12.74
N ASP A 134 -11.44 -9.97 -13.84
CA ASP A 134 -10.82 -11.29 -14.03
C ASP A 134 -9.30 -11.22 -14.12
N ARG A 135 -8.74 -10.21 -14.77
CA ARG A 135 -7.30 -10.02 -14.84
C ARG A 135 -6.71 -9.64 -13.49
N VAL A 136 -7.35 -8.76 -12.73
CA VAL A 136 -6.92 -8.39 -11.37
C VAL A 136 -6.94 -9.62 -10.47
N LYS A 137 -8.01 -10.42 -10.54
CA LYS A 137 -8.13 -11.68 -9.80
C LYS A 137 -7.04 -12.67 -10.19
N TRP A 138 -6.76 -12.81 -11.47
CA TRP A 138 -5.74 -13.69 -12.01
C TRP A 138 -4.33 -13.28 -11.55
N GLU A 139 -3.99 -12.01 -11.64
CA GLU A 139 -2.71 -11.49 -11.15
C GLU A 139 -2.54 -11.68 -9.64
N HIS A 140 -3.60 -11.47 -8.87
CA HIS A 140 -3.61 -11.75 -7.43
C HIS A 140 -3.31 -13.21 -7.13
N ILE A 141 -3.96 -14.12 -7.84
CA ILE A 141 -3.75 -15.56 -7.69
C ILE A 141 -2.29 -15.94 -8.01
N LEU A 142 -1.74 -15.42 -9.10
CA LEU A 142 -0.34 -15.68 -9.46
C LEU A 142 0.64 -15.20 -8.40
N ARG A 143 0.39 -14.05 -7.78
CA ARG A 143 1.26 -13.53 -6.73
C ARG A 143 1.21 -14.37 -5.46
N VAL A 144 0.03 -14.80 -5.04
CA VAL A 144 -0.07 -15.71 -3.89
C VAL A 144 0.61 -17.04 -4.20
N TYR A 145 0.50 -17.52 -5.44
CA TYR A 145 1.19 -18.72 -5.90
C TYR A 145 2.72 -18.59 -5.80
N GLU A 146 3.29 -17.48 -6.25
CA GLU A 146 4.72 -17.21 -6.11
C GLU A 146 5.15 -17.08 -4.63
N LEU A 147 4.35 -16.40 -3.80
CA LEU A 147 4.60 -16.29 -2.35
C LEU A 147 4.57 -17.64 -1.63
N CYS A 148 3.82 -18.60 -2.14
CA CYS A 148 3.75 -19.96 -1.63
C CYS A 148 4.80 -20.90 -2.27
N ASN A 149 5.84 -20.35 -2.90
CA ASN A 149 6.87 -21.11 -3.61
C ASN A 149 6.29 -22.08 -4.66
N ARG A 150 5.28 -21.65 -5.39
CA ARG A 150 4.55 -22.42 -6.40
C ARG A 150 3.89 -23.69 -5.87
N ASN A 151 3.55 -23.70 -4.60
CA ASN A 151 2.81 -24.81 -3.99
C ASN A 151 1.31 -24.62 -4.20
N VAL A 152 0.71 -25.45 -5.05
CA VAL A 152 -0.72 -25.35 -5.42
C VAL A 152 -1.64 -25.56 -4.21
N SER A 153 -1.36 -26.53 -3.36
CA SER A 153 -2.19 -26.83 -2.19
C SER A 153 -2.17 -25.71 -1.16
N GLU A 154 -1.00 -25.15 -0.87
CA GLU A 154 -0.84 -24.02 0.03
C GLU A 154 -1.51 -22.75 -0.51
N THR A 155 -1.34 -22.48 -1.79
CA THR A 155 -1.97 -21.35 -2.48
C THR A 155 -3.49 -21.46 -2.44
N ALA A 156 -4.04 -22.62 -2.76
CA ALA A 156 -5.48 -22.88 -2.71
C ALA A 156 -6.04 -22.67 -1.30
N ARG A 157 -5.34 -23.14 -0.27
CA ARG A 157 -5.70 -22.93 1.12
C ARG A 157 -5.74 -21.45 1.50
N ARG A 158 -4.73 -20.69 1.14
CA ARG A 158 -4.65 -19.24 1.43
C ARG A 158 -5.73 -18.45 0.70
N LEU A 159 -6.05 -18.83 -0.52
CA LEU A 159 -7.09 -18.19 -1.33
C LEU A 159 -8.50 -18.69 -1.00
N LYS A 160 -8.64 -19.68 -0.11
CA LYS A 160 -9.93 -20.30 0.25
C LYS A 160 -10.68 -20.83 -0.98
N MET A 161 -9.96 -21.51 -1.86
CA MET A 161 -10.52 -22.11 -3.07
C MET A 161 -10.12 -23.58 -3.18
N HIS A 162 -10.87 -24.33 -4.00
CA HIS A 162 -10.53 -25.71 -4.28
C HIS A 162 -9.27 -25.83 -5.14
N ARG A 163 -8.44 -26.81 -4.84
CA ARG A 163 -7.22 -27.09 -5.60
C ARG A 163 -7.48 -27.26 -7.09
N ARG A 164 -8.56 -27.93 -7.48
CA ARG A 164 -8.95 -28.09 -8.89
C ARG A 164 -9.24 -26.77 -9.59
N THR A 165 -9.91 -25.86 -8.89
CA THR A 165 -10.21 -24.52 -9.40
C THR A 165 -8.95 -23.74 -9.63
N LEU A 166 -8.01 -23.76 -8.68
CA LEU A 166 -6.73 -23.12 -8.81
C LEU A 166 -5.90 -23.70 -9.98
N GLN A 167 -5.81 -25.03 -10.11
CA GLN A 167 -5.11 -25.68 -11.20
C GLN A 167 -5.65 -25.26 -12.56
N ARG A 168 -6.97 -25.16 -12.69
CA ARG A 168 -7.63 -24.70 -13.91
C ARG A 168 -7.27 -23.26 -14.26
N ILE A 169 -7.25 -22.37 -13.25
CA ILE A 169 -6.87 -20.97 -13.42
C ILE A 169 -5.41 -20.82 -13.84
N LEU A 170 -4.50 -21.57 -13.22
CA LEU A 170 -3.07 -21.53 -13.55
C LEU A 170 -2.74 -22.06 -14.95
N GLN A 171 -3.60 -22.90 -15.53
CA GLN A 171 -3.43 -23.42 -16.89
C GLN A 171 -3.96 -22.46 -17.97
N LYS A 172 -4.78 -21.47 -17.61
CA LYS A 172 -5.31 -20.48 -18.55
C LYS A 172 -4.31 -19.37 -18.81
N LYS A 173 -4.35 -18.81 -20.04
CA LYS A 173 -3.63 -17.58 -20.35
C LYS A 173 -4.25 -16.39 -19.63
N SER A 174 -3.44 -15.33 -19.42
CA SER A 174 -3.91 -14.08 -18.86
C SER A 174 -5.19 -13.59 -19.54
N PRO A 175 -6.24 -13.25 -18.79
CA PRO A 175 -7.40 -12.57 -19.34
C PRO A 175 -7.00 -11.23 -19.99
N LYS A 176 -7.63 -10.89 -21.11
CA LYS A 176 -7.42 -9.61 -21.80
C LYS A 176 -8.02 -8.46 -21.02
#